data_573faceafd5c937f22ab5912272bd73d
#
_entry.id   573faceafd5c937f22ab5912272bd73d
#
_cell.length_a   1.000
_cell.length_b   1.000
_cell.length_c   1.000
_cell.angle_alpha   90.00
_cell.angle_beta   90.00
_cell.angle_gamma   90.00
#
_symmetry.space_group_name_H-M   'P 1'
#
loop_
_entity.id
_entity.type
_entity.pdbx_description
1 polymer ?
#
loop_
_entity_poly.entity_id
_entity_poly.type
_entity_poly.pdbx_seq_one_letter_code
_entity_poly.pdbx_strand_id
1 'polypeptide(L)'
;MIYPFKILNKKKYLLCFINALLENICLYIMPVILSMFLTIPFTVEKFKWLIIFTITIKILEIIFNILWNTKVENFLEASKKDLQIAYFKRLCDMNISRINNIHTGYLKKQLDIISEETVAFLEEIMRTVNGFCVAITIFLIQVWTQNYIMFVVCLIFIIIIVIYNVVITKANVKIQEEYNDAYAKYNAISVDFLQNVKIVKNFDALNYATITINKKFDVVRKPLKQSLIFYSMRSDGINGLIYLMYAFILINLFFRMKSGTDVFSYIVFYSSIFSGLNIELKGVASLFIHFNKFKSSNSQIEKIIIEDKLQSKIKNWNNITLKEIEFKYNDEDNNIIKISNFSLDKKDKISIIGESGQGKSTFLSLFCRFYNVEDEKYLVDGRPTSKAPDIAYISQESDLLDLTIKENLCLGKKISNEVLNHYLIDAGLDEWINSLENGLDTYVGEKGIKLSAGQKQRLNIIRGILLDREIYILDEPTSNLDSLSEIKIYNILNKYLKDKTCIIVTHRPKLTEICNKHYYFDKKTMMKK
;
A
#
# COMPACT_ATOMS: atom_id res chain seq x y z
N MET A 1 10.19 -16.30 -5.62
CA MET A 1 9.32 -15.39 -6.43
C MET A 1 8.94 -14.24 -5.53
N ILE A 2 9.17 -13.00 -5.96
CA ILE A 2 8.87 -11.80 -5.17
C ILE A 2 7.37 -11.74 -4.88
N TYR A 3 6.98 -11.38 -3.65
CA TYR A 3 5.59 -11.50 -3.16
C TYR A 3 4.53 -10.87 -4.09
N PRO A 4 4.69 -9.64 -4.64
CA PRO A 4 3.72 -9.06 -5.56
C PRO A 4 3.34 -9.93 -6.75
N PHE A 5 4.32 -10.62 -7.35
CA PHE A 5 4.06 -11.48 -8.52
C PHE A 5 3.35 -12.80 -8.21
N LYS A 6 3.21 -13.18 -6.94
CA LYS A 6 2.40 -14.34 -6.53
C LYS A 6 0.90 -14.05 -6.58
N ILE A 7 0.51 -12.78 -6.42
CA ILE A 7 -0.87 -12.32 -6.33
C ILE A 7 -1.49 -12.15 -7.72
N LEU A 8 -0.66 -11.80 -8.71
CA LEU A 8 -1.11 -11.46 -10.06
C LEU A 8 -1.73 -12.63 -10.82
N ASN A 9 -2.79 -12.37 -11.56
CA ASN A 9 -3.41 -13.33 -12.46
C ASN A 9 -2.57 -13.51 -13.73
N LYS A 10 -1.72 -14.55 -13.73
CA LYS A 10 -0.76 -14.83 -14.82
C LYS A 10 -1.43 -15.03 -16.19
N LYS A 11 -2.62 -15.63 -16.25
CA LYS A 11 -3.34 -15.83 -17.53
C LYS A 11 -3.79 -14.51 -18.13
N LYS A 12 -4.36 -13.63 -17.30
CA LYS A 12 -4.77 -12.29 -17.75
C LYS A 12 -3.55 -11.46 -18.18
N TYR A 13 -2.47 -11.52 -17.40
CA TYR A 13 -1.20 -10.85 -17.75
C TYR A 13 -0.69 -11.28 -19.12
N LEU A 14 -0.66 -12.60 -19.41
CA LEU A 14 -0.21 -13.13 -20.70
C LEU A 14 -1.09 -12.63 -21.86
N LEU A 15 -2.41 -12.58 -21.67
CA LEU A 15 -3.32 -12.04 -22.69
C LEU A 15 -3.06 -10.55 -22.96
N CYS A 16 -2.82 -9.75 -21.92
CA CYS A 16 -2.46 -8.35 -22.05
C CYS A 16 -1.12 -8.18 -22.78
N PHE A 17 -0.11 -9.03 -22.46
CA PHE A 17 1.19 -9.02 -23.12
C PHE A 17 1.08 -9.36 -24.62
N ILE A 18 0.26 -10.33 -24.99
CA ILE A 18 -0.01 -10.68 -26.40
C ILE A 18 -0.71 -9.53 -27.13
N ASN A 19 -1.66 -8.86 -26.50
CA ASN A 19 -2.31 -7.68 -27.09
C ASN A 19 -1.30 -6.57 -27.41
N ALA A 20 -0.41 -6.26 -26.46
CA ALA A 20 0.66 -5.28 -26.66
C ALA A 20 1.63 -5.69 -27.79
N LEU A 21 1.95 -6.98 -27.90
CA LEU A 21 2.78 -7.51 -28.97
C LEU A 21 2.14 -7.31 -30.35
N LEU A 22 0.85 -7.63 -30.46
CA LEU A 22 0.12 -7.47 -31.73
C LEU A 22 0.00 -6.00 -32.14
N GLU A 23 -0.26 -5.11 -31.20
CA GLU A 23 -0.28 -3.65 -31.44
C GLU A 23 1.08 -3.18 -31.98
N ASN A 24 2.19 -3.55 -31.35
CA ASN A 24 3.53 -3.18 -31.79
C ASN A 24 3.90 -3.78 -33.16
N ILE A 25 3.47 -5.00 -33.46
CA ILE A 25 3.66 -5.58 -34.79
C ILE A 25 2.94 -4.72 -35.85
N CYS A 26 1.70 -4.31 -35.60
CA CYS A 26 0.96 -3.43 -36.51
C CYS A 26 1.67 -2.09 -36.71
N LEU A 27 2.22 -1.51 -35.64
CA LEU A 27 2.93 -0.22 -35.68
C LEU A 27 4.23 -0.32 -36.52
N TYR A 28 5.06 -1.34 -36.27
CA TYR A 28 6.40 -1.42 -36.87
C TYR A 28 6.46 -2.15 -38.21
N ILE A 29 5.40 -2.83 -38.65
CA ILE A 29 5.33 -3.43 -39.99
C ILE A 29 5.08 -2.39 -41.09
N MET A 30 4.50 -1.24 -40.76
CA MET A 30 4.17 -0.17 -41.71
C MET A 30 5.38 0.35 -42.50
N PRO A 31 6.53 0.70 -41.88
CA PRO A 31 7.73 1.09 -42.62
C PRO A 31 8.20 0.04 -43.63
N VAL A 32 8.05 -1.26 -43.30
CA VAL A 32 8.43 -2.36 -44.20
C VAL A 32 7.53 -2.38 -45.43
N ILE A 33 6.22 -2.34 -45.24
CA ILE A 33 5.26 -2.34 -46.35
C ILE A 33 5.49 -1.13 -47.24
N LEU A 34 5.67 0.05 -46.68
CA LEU A 34 5.91 1.28 -47.44
C LEU A 34 7.19 1.14 -48.29
N SER A 35 8.27 0.63 -47.71
CA SER A 35 9.53 0.41 -48.44
C SER A 35 9.41 -0.63 -49.54
N MET A 36 8.68 -1.73 -49.31
CA MET A 36 8.48 -2.79 -50.32
C MET A 36 7.75 -2.27 -51.58
N PHE A 37 6.73 -1.44 -51.37
CA PHE A 37 5.99 -0.87 -52.51
C PHE A 37 6.77 0.20 -53.30
N LEU A 38 7.75 0.85 -52.68
CA LEU A 38 8.60 1.84 -53.34
C LEU A 38 9.76 1.21 -54.12
N THR A 39 10.13 -0.05 -53.86
CA THR A 39 11.17 -0.78 -54.64
C THR A 39 10.68 -1.38 -55.96
N ILE A 40 9.38 -1.39 -56.22
CA ILE A 40 8.76 -2.09 -57.36
C ILE A 40 8.23 -1.02 -58.34
N PRO A 41 8.37 -1.18 -59.69
CA PRO A 41 7.80 -0.21 -60.63
C PRO A 41 6.35 0.09 -60.30
N PHE A 42 6.03 1.38 -60.20
CA PHE A 42 4.71 1.88 -59.78
C PHE A 42 3.68 1.46 -60.83
N THR A 43 2.79 0.53 -60.49
CA THR A 43 1.56 0.24 -61.22
C THR A 43 0.35 0.63 -60.40
N VAL A 44 -0.72 1.08 -61.07
CA VAL A 44 -1.97 1.49 -60.43
C VAL A 44 -2.55 0.39 -59.53
N GLU A 45 -2.37 -0.87 -59.91
CA GLU A 45 -2.86 -2.02 -59.20
C GLU A 45 -2.09 -2.23 -57.87
N LYS A 46 -0.78 -2.07 -57.88
CA LYS A 46 0.06 -2.15 -56.68
C LYS A 46 -0.21 -1.01 -55.70
N PHE A 47 -0.47 0.18 -56.22
CA PHE A 47 -0.87 1.32 -55.37
C PHE A 47 -2.21 1.11 -54.67
N LYS A 48 -3.19 0.47 -55.36
CA LYS A 48 -4.44 0.04 -54.68
C LYS A 48 -4.18 -0.92 -53.51
N TRP A 49 -3.33 -1.91 -53.73
CA TRP A 49 -2.96 -2.85 -52.65
C TRP A 49 -2.26 -2.15 -51.48
N LEU A 50 -1.35 -1.22 -51.76
CA LEU A 50 -0.70 -0.42 -50.70
C LEU A 50 -1.74 0.31 -49.84
N ILE A 51 -2.70 0.98 -50.47
CA ILE A 51 -3.78 1.67 -49.74
C ILE A 51 -4.59 0.69 -48.89
N ILE A 52 -4.98 -0.46 -49.46
CA ILE A 52 -5.77 -1.48 -48.72
C ILE A 52 -5.00 -2.00 -47.51
N PHE A 53 -3.74 -2.37 -47.69
CA PHE A 53 -2.90 -2.87 -46.59
C PHE A 53 -2.70 -1.80 -45.51
N THR A 54 -2.40 -0.57 -45.91
CA THR A 54 -2.21 0.54 -44.96
C THR A 54 -3.48 0.80 -44.12
N ILE A 55 -4.64 0.84 -44.76
CA ILE A 55 -5.93 1.03 -44.06
C ILE A 55 -6.22 -0.16 -43.14
N THR A 56 -6.01 -1.39 -43.61
CA THR A 56 -6.28 -2.60 -42.81
C THR A 56 -5.41 -2.66 -41.56
N ILE A 57 -4.10 -2.39 -41.70
CA ILE A 57 -3.19 -2.39 -40.56
C ILE A 57 -3.53 -1.27 -39.57
N LYS A 58 -3.88 -0.08 -40.07
CA LYS A 58 -4.31 1.02 -39.19
C LYS A 58 -5.61 0.72 -38.43
N ILE A 59 -6.55 0.03 -39.06
CA ILE A 59 -7.76 -0.45 -38.37
C ILE A 59 -7.40 -1.46 -37.29
N LEU A 60 -6.52 -2.43 -37.58
CA LEU A 60 -6.07 -3.42 -36.57
C LEU A 60 -5.33 -2.73 -35.41
N GLU A 61 -4.44 -1.79 -35.69
CA GLU A 61 -3.73 -1.00 -34.67
C GLU A 61 -4.72 -0.26 -33.76
N ILE A 62 -5.75 0.39 -34.34
CA ILE A 62 -6.81 1.06 -33.56
C ILE A 62 -7.58 0.06 -32.70
N ILE A 63 -7.91 -1.12 -33.21
CA ILE A 63 -8.61 -2.17 -32.44
C ILE A 63 -7.76 -2.61 -31.26
N PHE A 64 -6.45 -2.90 -31.46
CA PHE A 64 -5.56 -3.32 -30.37
C PHE A 64 -5.34 -2.19 -29.36
N ASN A 65 -5.28 -0.92 -29.78
CA ASN A 65 -5.18 0.23 -28.89
C ASN A 65 -6.47 0.38 -28.03
N ILE A 66 -7.66 0.21 -28.63
CA ILE A 66 -8.91 0.19 -27.86
C ILE A 66 -8.93 -0.97 -26.85
N LEU A 67 -8.47 -2.15 -27.25
CA LEU A 67 -8.34 -3.30 -26.35
C LEU A 67 -7.33 -3.04 -25.23
N TRP A 68 -6.23 -2.33 -25.52
CA TRP A 68 -5.28 -1.87 -24.51
C TRP A 68 -6.00 -0.98 -23.49
N ASN A 69 -6.56 0.13 -23.91
CA ASN A 69 -7.18 1.12 -23.03
C ASN A 69 -8.38 0.57 -22.23
N THR A 70 -9.06 -0.48 -22.72
CA THR A 70 -10.22 -1.04 -22.02
C THR A 70 -9.88 -2.25 -21.17
N LYS A 71 -9.10 -3.21 -21.69
CA LYS A 71 -8.84 -4.49 -21.00
C LYS A 71 -7.56 -4.49 -20.20
N VAL A 72 -6.49 -3.86 -20.72
CA VAL A 72 -5.20 -3.86 -20.04
C VAL A 72 -5.24 -2.91 -18.86
N GLU A 73 -5.77 -1.70 -19.01
CA GLU A 73 -5.91 -0.76 -17.91
C GLU A 73 -6.81 -1.30 -16.80
N ASN A 74 -7.96 -1.89 -17.15
CA ASN A 74 -8.82 -2.56 -16.17
C ASN A 74 -8.09 -3.70 -15.43
N PHE A 75 -7.21 -4.43 -16.10
CA PHE A 75 -6.39 -5.46 -15.47
C PHE A 75 -5.36 -4.85 -14.52
N LEU A 76 -4.69 -3.76 -14.92
CA LEU A 76 -3.69 -3.08 -14.10
C LEU A 76 -4.32 -2.48 -12.83
N GLU A 77 -5.45 -1.79 -12.96
CA GLU A 77 -6.20 -1.24 -11.82
C GLU A 77 -6.72 -2.35 -10.87
N ALA A 78 -7.25 -3.44 -11.42
CA ALA A 78 -7.64 -4.59 -10.59
C ALA A 78 -6.44 -5.18 -9.85
N SER A 79 -5.28 -5.30 -10.52
CA SER A 79 -4.04 -5.79 -9.91
C SER A 79 -3.54 -4.86 -8.80
N LYS A 80 -3.64 -3.54 -8.98
CA LYS A 80 -3.31 -2.54 -7.95
C LYS A 80 -4.16 -2.75 -6.70
N LYS A 81 -5.48 -2.88 -6.86
CA LYS A 81 -6.42 -3.17 -5.78
C LYS A 81 -6.08 -4.49 -5.05
N ASP A 82 -5.85 -5.56 -5.81
CA ASP A 82 -5.55 -6.87 -5.24
C ASP A 82 -4.25 -6.85 -4.43
N LEU A 83 -3.23 -6.12 -4.90
CA LEU A 83 -1.98 -5.90 -4.18
C LEU A 83 -2.20 -5.11 -2.88
N GLN A 84 -2.95 -4.01 -2.93
CA GLN A 84 -3.27 -3.22 -1.73
C GLN A 84 -3.98 -4.06 -0.67
N ILE A 85 -4.98 -4.84 -1.07
CA ILE A 85 -5.72 -5.73 -0.17
C ILE A 85 -4.80 -6.81 0.43
N ALA A 86 -3.92 -7.40 -0.39
CA ALA A 86 -3.00 -8.44 0.08
C ALA A 86 -1.97 -7.92 1.08
N TYR A 87 -1.39 -6.75 0.83
CA TYR A 87 -0.48 -6.11 1.77
C TYR A 87 -1.21 -5.60 3.03
N PHE A 88 -2.42 -5.06 2.89
CA PHE A 88 -3.25 -4.70 4.04
C PHE A 88 -3.49 -5.89 4.97
N LYS A 89 -3.84 -7.06 4.40
CA LYS A 89 -3.98 -8.30 5.19
C LYS A 89 -2.69 -8.65 5.93
N ARG A 90 -1.53 -8.62 5.25
CA ARG A 90 -0.23 -8.88 5.90
C ARG A 90 0.08 -7.89 7.03
N LEU A 91 -0.30 -6.61 6.88
CA LEU A 91 -0.15 -5.63 7.96
C LEU A 91 -1.06 -5.94 9.15
N CYS A 92 -2.31 -6.34 8.89
CA CYS A 92 -3.24 -6.76 9.96
C CYS A 92 -2.77 -8.01 10.71
N ASP A 93 -1.96 -8.85 10.06
CA ASP A 93 -1.39 -10.06 10.66
C ASP A 93 -0.13 -9.77 11.52
N MET A 94 0.37 -8.54 11.48
CA MET A 94 1.51 -8.11 12.30
C MET A 94 1.11 -7.85 13.76
N ASN A 95 2.08 -7.91 14.63
CA ASN A 95 1.91 -7.56 16.04
C ASN A 95 1.58 -6.06 16.19
N ILE A 96 0.55 -5.73 16.97
CA ILE A 96 0.06 -4.35 17.18
C ILE A 96 1.17 -3.43 17.70
N SER A 97 2.09 -3.94 18.54
CA SER A 97 3.21 -3.16 19.06
C SER A 97 4.09 -2.55 17.97
N ARG A 98 4.28 -3.27 16.85
CA ARG A 98 5.06 -2.78 15.72
C ARG A 98 4.29 -1.77 14.89
N ILE A 99 3.00 -2.00 14.70
CA ILE A 99 2.13 -1.09 13.96
C ILE A 99 2.04 0.27 14.66
N ASN A 100 1.91 0.26 16.01
CA ASN A 100 1.82 1.49 16.80
C ASN A 100 3.11 2.34 16.77
N ASN A 101 4.26 1.71 16.54
CA ASN A 101 5.54 2.42 16.41
C ASN A 101 5.75 3.04 15.02
N ILE A 102 4.84 2.80 14.07
CA ILE A 102 4.95 3.29 12.70
C ILE A 102 3.79 4.25 12.43
N HIS A 103 4.10 5.41 11.90
CA HIS A 103 3.09 6.41 11.56
C HIS A 103 2.11 5.85 10.51
N THR A 104 0.80 5.86 10.79
CA THR A 104 -0.24 5.28 9.92
C THR A 104 -0.23 5.87 8.51
N GLY A 105 0.00 7.18 8.38
CA GLY A 105 0.16 7.86 7.11
C GLY A 105 1.36 7.35 6.31
N TYR A 106 2.46 6.98 6.98
CA TYR A 106 3.62 6.36 6.34
C TYR A 106 3.30 4.96 5.81
N LEU A 107 2.61 4.14 6.61
CA LEU A 107 2.16 2.80 6.19
C LEU A 107 1.27 2.87 4.96
N LYS A 108 0.25 3.74 4.98
CA LYS A 108 -0.66 3.94 3.85
C LYS A 108 0.11 4.35 2.59
N LYS A 109 1.04 5.30 2.71
CA LYS A 109 1.87 5.75 1.59
C LYS A 109 2.74 4.62 1.04
N GLN A 110 3.33 3.78 1.88
CA GLN A 110 4.13 2.64 1.43
C GLN A 110 3.28 1.60 0.68
N LEU A 111 2.06 1.34 1.12
CA LEU A 111 1.11 0.48 0.41
C LEU A 111 0.75 1.03 -0.97
N ASP A 112 0.53 2.33 -1.08
CA ASP A 112 0.22 2.97 -2.35
C ASP A 112 1.43 2.91 -3.30
N ILE A 113 2.62 3.27 -2.81
CA ILE A 113 3.84 3.25 -3.61
C ILE A 113 4.15 1.84 -4.14
N ILE A 114 4.12 0.79 -3.30
CA ILE A 114 4.45 -0.56 -3.76
C ILE A 114 3.44 -1.07 -4.79
N SER A 115 2.15 -0.78 -4.61
CA SER A 115 1.12 -1.19 -5.56
C SER A 115 1.25 -0.44 -6.89
N GLU A 116 1.50 0.87 -6.86
CA GLU A 116 1.69 1.72 -8.03
C GLU A 116 2.95 1.35 -8.81
N GLU A 117 4.09 1.23 -8.15
CA GLU A 117 5.36 0.91 -8.82
C GLU A 117 5.39 -0.54 -9.33
N THR A 118 4.67 -1.48 -8.68
CA THR A 118 4.51 -2.84 -9.21
C THR A 118 3.72 -2.82 -10.52
N VAL A 119 2.60 -2.10 -10.55
CA VAL A 119 1.74 -2.00 -11.74
C VAL A 119 2.45 -1.25 -12.85
N ALA A 120 3.09 -0.12 -12.55
CA ALA A 120 3.87 0.65 -13.52
C ALA A 120 5.03 -0.17 -14.13
N PHE A 121 5.71 -0.98 -13.32
CA PHE A 121 6.75 -1.88 -13.83
C PHE A 121 6.17 -2.95 -14.76
N LEU A 122 5.01 -3.53 -14.43
CA LEU A 122 4.33 -4.51 -15.29
C LEU A 122 3.86 -3.90 -16.61
N GLU A 123 3.30 -2.70 -16.57
CA GLU A 123 2.89 -1.94 -17.74
C GLU A 123 4.09 -1.66 -18.65
N GLU A 124 5.19 -1.19 -18.06
CA GLU A 124 6.40 -0.86 -18.79
C GLU A 124 7.04 -2.10 -19.45
N ILE A 125 6.99 -3.27 -18.79
CA ILE A 125 7.41 -4.53 -19.42
C ILE A 125 6.54 -4.82 -20.66
N MET A 126 5.22 -4.69 -20.54
CA MET A 126 4.31 -4.98 -21.66
C MET A 126 4.52 -4.02 -22.83
N ARG A 127 4.74 -2.73 -22.58
CA ARG A 127 4.98 -1.73 -23.62
C ARG A 127 6.38 -1.83 -24.21
N THR A 128 7.39 -1.62 -23.36
CA THR A 128 8.79 -1.42 -23.83
C THR A 128 9.42 -2.72 -24.32
N VAL A 129 9.24 -3.85 -23.64
CA VAL A 129 9.87 -5.10 -24.07
C VAL A 129 9.29 -5.55 -25.41
N ASN A 130 7.98 -5.47 -25.60
CA ASN A 130 7.35 -5.82 -26.88
C ASN A 130 7.77 -4.88 -28.00
N GLY A 131 7.65 -3.56 -27.78
CA GLY A 131 8.02 -2.56 -28.78
C GLY A 131 9.49 -2.65 -29.17
N PHE A 132 10.38 -2.75 -28.19
CA PHE A 132 11.81 -2.89 -28.40
C PHE A 132 12.16 -4.17 -29.20
N CYS A 133 11.62 -5.32 -28.82
CA CYS A 133 11.88 -6.58 -29.52
C CYS A 133 11.39 -6.53 -30.98
N VAL A 134 10.17 -6.04 -31.21
CA VAL A 134 9.60 -5.95 -32.56
C VAL A 134 10.35 -4.94 -33.42
N ALA A 135 10.57 -3.73 -32.94
CA ALA A 135 11.25 -2.67 -33.68
C ALA A 135 12.67 -3.05 -34.06
N ILE A 136 13.45 -3.59 -33.10
CA ILE A 136 14.84 -4.01 -33.36
C ILE A 136 14.89 -5.20 -34.30
N THR A 137 14.02 -6.20 -34.14
CA THR A 137 13.99 -7.37 -35.01
C THR A 137 13.73 -6.96 -36.47
N ILE A 138 12.72 -6.13 -36.69
CA ILE A 138 12.39 -5.63 -38.04
C ILE A 138 13.55 -4.80 -38.60
N PHE A 139 14.11 -3.89 -37.81
CA PHE A 139 15.25 -3.08 -38.22
C PHE A 139 16.48 -3.93 -38.60
N LEU A 140 16.87 -4.86 -37.74
CA LEU A 140 18.05 -5.71 -37.96
C LEU A 140 17.88 -6.66 -39.14
N ILE A 141 16.70 -7.25 -39.37
CA ILE A 141 16.41 -8.07 -40.55
C ILE A 141 16.61 -7.24 -41.81
N GLN A 142 16.07 -6.03 -41.86
CA GLN A 142 16.17 -5.17 -43.04
C GLN A 142 17.62 -4.74 -43.32
N VAL A 143 18.40 -4.44 -42.28
CA VAL A 143 19.82 -4.08 -42.42
C VAL A 143 20.64 -5.29 -42.89
N TRP A 144 20.36 -6.49 -42.33
CA TRP A 144 21.01 -7.74 -42.73
C TRP A 144 20.84 -8.07 -44.23
N THR A 145 19.61 -7.91 -44.73
CA THR A 145 19.30 -8.17 -46.15
C THR A 145 20.06 -7.27 -47.13
N GLN A 146 20.55 -6.13 -46.62
CA GLN A 146 21.28 -5.18 -47.46
C GLN A 146 22.79 -5.34 -47.42
N ASN A 147 23.40 -5.41 -46.26
CA ASN A 147 24.81 -5.50 -46.06
C ASN A 147 25.18 -6.00 -44.69
N TYR A 148 25.99 -7.09 -44.64
CA TYR A 148 26.46 -7.68 -43.39
C TYR A 148 27.32 -6.70 -42.54
N ILE A 149 28.19 -5.90 -43.18
CA ILE A 149 29.02 -4.92 -42.45
C ILE A 149 28.13 -3.87 -41.78
N MET A 150 27.14 -3.35 -42.52
CA MET A 150 26.17 -2.40 -41.99
C MET A 150 25.38 -2.99 -40.81
N PHE A 151 25.00 -4.25 -40.88
CA PHE A 151 24.34 -4.97 -39.77
C PHE A 151 25.23 -5.00 -38.52
N VAL A 152 26.49 -5.38 -38.64
CA VAL A 152 27.41 -5.44 -37.48
C VAL A 152 27.59 -4.08 -36.85
N VAL A 153 27.77 -3.01 -37.65
CA VAL A 153 27.93 -1.65 -37.13
C VAL A 153 26.67 -1.16 -36.41
N CYS A 154 25.51 -1.37 -37.00
CA CYS A 154 24.23 -1.01 -36.36
C CYS A 154 24.01 -1.76 -35.03
N LEU A 155 24.37 -3.04 -34.99
CA LEU A 155 24.30 -3.85 -33.77
C LEU A 155 25.21 -3.26 -32.67
N ILE A 156 26.44 -2.86 -33.03
CA ILE A 156 27.36 -2.19 -32.09
C ILE A 156 26.76 -0.88 -31.58
N PHE A 157 26.18 -0.05 -32.45
CA PHE A 157 25.50 1.19 -32.01
C PHE A 157 24.38 0.91 -31.03
N ILE A 158 23.52 -0.08 -31.28
CA ILE A 158 22.42 -0.46 -30.36
C ILE A 158 22.99 -0.87 -29.01
N ILE A 159 24.04 -1.70 -28.98
CA ILE A 159 24.70 -2.12 -27.74
C ILE A 159 25.24 -0.90 -26.98
N ILE A 160 25.93 0.03 -27.67
CA ILE A 160 26.46 1.26 -27.07
C ILE A 160 25.33 2.10 -26.46
N ILE A 161 24.21 2.28 -27.18
CA ILE A 161 23.04 3.05 -26.71
C ILE A 161 22.45 2.40 -25.46
N VAL A 162 22.30 1.07 -25.44
CA VAL A 162 21.77 0.35 -24.27
C VAL A 162 22.73 0.50 -23.08
N ILE A 163 24.03 0.32 -23.27
CA ILE A 163 25.04 0.49 -22.21
C ILE A 163 25.00 1.93 -21.67
N TYR A 164 25.04 2.94 -22.56
CA TYR A 164 24.94 4.34 -22.20
C TYR A 164 23.70 4.62 -21.35
N ASN A 165 22.54 4.13 -21.80
CA ASN A 165 21.27 4.28 -21.10
C ASN A 165 21.33 3.68 -19.68
N VAL A 166 21.84 2.46 -19.53
CA VAL A 166 21.98 1.79 -18.23
C VAL A 166 22.95 2.54 -17.30
N VAL A 167 24.09 3.00 -17.82
CA VAL A 167 25.11 3.72 -17.02
C VAL A 167 24.54 5.03 -16.46
N ILE A 168 23.94 5.86 -17.32
CA ILE A 168 23.37 7.14 -16.90
C ILE A 168 22.20 6.94 -15.92
N THR A 169 21.35 5.94 -16.17
CA THR A 169 20.22 5.65 -15.27
C THR A 169 20.71 5.20 -13.90
N LYS A 170 21.73 4.32 -13.83
CA LYS A 170 22.32 3.92 -12.55
C LYS A 170 22.94 5.10 -11.78
N ALA A 171 23.61 6.01 -12.47
CA ALA A 171 24.17 7.21 -11.85
C ALA A 171 23.08 8.11 -11.23
N ASN A 172 21.91 8.18 -11.84
CA ASN A 172 20.78 8.98 -11.33
C ASN A 172 20.03 8.34 -10.14
N VAL A 173 20.13 7.02 -9.92
CA VAL A 173 19.35 6.31 -8.87
C VAL A 173 19.57 6.92 -7.50
N LYS A 174 20.83 7.18 -7.11
CA LYS A 174 21.16 7.75 -5.80
C LYS A 174 20.56 9.15 -5.60
N ILE A 175 20.63 9.98 -6.65
CA ILE A 175 20.06 11.34 -6.63
C ILE A 175 18.54 11.28 -6.51
N GLN A 176 17.92 10.32 -7.18
CA GLN A 176 16.47 10.08 -7.08
C GLN A 176 16.05 9.62 -5.68
N GLU A 177 16.85 8.80 -5.01
CA GLU A 177 16.62 8.41 -3.61
C GLU A 177 16.73 9.63 -2.68
N GLU A 178 17.75 10.46 -2.83
CA GLU A 178 17.90 11.72 -2.07
C GLU A 178 16.71 12.67 -2.29
N TYR A 179 16.24 12.78 -3.54
CA TYR A 179 15.03 13.55 -3.88
C TYR A 179 13.78 12.99 -3.17
N ASN A 180 13.57 11.68 -3.25
CA ASN A 180 12.41 11.04 -2.65
C ASN A 180 12.38 11.20 -1.13
N ASP A 181 13.51 11.06 -0.46
CA ASP A 181 13.65 11.28 0.98
C ASP A 181 13.36 12.73 1.39
N ALA A 182 13.94 13.69 0.65
CA ALA A 182 13.71 15.10 0.90
C ALA A 182 12.24 15.48 0.68
N TYR A 183 11.63 14.95 -0.39
CA TYR A 183 10.23 15.18 -0.73
C TYR A 183 9.26 14.55 0.29
N ALA A 184 9.61 13.36 0.80
CA ALA A 184 8.82 12.72 1.86
C ALA A 184 8.80 13.55 3.14
N LYS A 185 9.96 14.11 3.56
CA LYS A 185 10.08 14.99 4.72
C LYS A 185 9.33 16.32 4.54
N TYR A 186 9.36 16.89 3.33
CA TYR A 186 8.56 18.07 2.98
C TYR A 186 7.06 17.78 3.09
N ASN A 187 6.59 16.66 2.51
CA ASN A 187 5.18 16.27 2.56
C ASN A 187 4.72 15.99 3.99
N ALA A 188 5.53 15.31 4.80
CA ALA A 188 5.18 15.01 6.19
C ALA A 188 4.89 16.27 7.00
N ILE A 189 5.73 17.30 6.87
CA ILE A 189 5.51 18.59 7.55
C ILE A 189 4.30 19.34 7.00
N SER A 190 4.08 19.32 5.69
CA SER A 190 2.93 19.97 5.07
C SER A 190 1.62 19.34 5.55
N VAL A 191 1.57 18.01 5.64
CA VAL A 191 0.42 17.26 6.17
C VAL A 191 0.21 17.56 7.66
N ASP A 192 1.28 17.62 8.45
CA ASP A 192 1.20 17.92 9.89
C ASP A 192 0.57 19.30 10.14
N PHE A 193 1.00 20.33 9.42
CA PHE A 193 0.38 21.66 9.51
C PHE A 193 -1.09 21.67 9.07
N LEU A 194 -1.45 20.90 8.04
CA LEU A 194 -2.83 20.78 7.59
C LEU A 194 -3.73 20.06 8.60
N GLN A 195 -3.25 18.98 9.20
CA GLN A 195 -3.96 18.25 10.25
C GLN A 195 -4.17 19.11 11.50
N ASN A 196 -3.19 19.98 11.80
CA ASN A 196 -3.21 20.87 12.94
C ASN A 196 -3.55 22.33 12.57
N VAL A 197 -4.36 22.53 11.52
CA VAL A 197 -4.70 23.89 11.03
C VAL A 197 -5.37 24.76 12.11
N LYS A 198 -6.07 24.15 13.08
CA LYS A 198 -6.63 24.87 14.23
C LYS A 198 -5.55 25.50 15.10
N ILE A 199 -4.43 24.80 15.31
CA ILE A 199 -3.27 25.34 16.06
C ILE A 199 -2.68 26.52 15.27
N VAL A 200 -2.45 26.32 13.96
CA VAL A 200 -1.90 27.39 13.10
C VAL A 200 -2.75 28.66 13.15
N LYS A 201 -4.09 28.53 13.14
CA LYS A 201 -5.02 29.65 13.23
C LYS A 201 -5.07 30.27 14.62
N ASN A 202 -5.19 29.44 15.67
CA ASN A 202 -5.38 29.94 17.04
C ASN A 202 -4.15 30.67 17.58
N PHE A 203 -2.96 30.31 17.09
CA PHE A 203 -1.69 30.93 17.52
C PHE A 203 -1.09 31.90 16.48
N ASP A 204 -1.87 32.26 15.44
CA ASP A 204 -1.43 33.12 14.32
C ASP A 204 -0.05 32.70 13.73
N ALA A 205 0.13 31.37 13.62
CA ALA A 205 1.40 30.77 13.24
C ALA A 205 1.55 30.57 11.71
N LEU A 206 0.76 31.25 10.87
CA LEU A 206 0.77 31.09 9.41
C LEU A 206 2.13 31.40 8.82
N ASN A 207 2.76 32.49 9.24
CA ASN A 207 4.09 32.89 8.76
C ASN A 207 5.15 31.86 9.13
N TYR A 208 5.11 31.34 10.36
CA TYR A 208 6.02 30.27 10.79
C TYR A 208 5.84 28.99 9.97
N ALA A 209 4.60 28.54 9.75
CA ALA A 209 4.28 27.38 8.94
C ALA A 209 4.81 27.54 7.50
N THR A 210 4.56 28.70 6.87
CA THR A 210 4.99 28.99 5.51
C THR A 210 6.51 28.99 5.38
N ILE A 211 7.23 29.64 6.31
CA ILE A 211 8.71 29.66 6.33
C ILE A 211 9.25 28.24 6.51
N THR A 212 8.65 27.44 7.39
CA THR A 212 9.09 26.07 7.67
C THR A 212 8.88 25.16 6.46
N ILE A 213 7.74 25.25 5.80
CA ILE A 213 7.44 24.51 4.57
C ILE A 213 8.44 24.90 3.46
N ASN A 214 8.68 26.20 3.25
CA ASN A 214 9.62 26.69 2.24
C ASN A 214 11.04 26.19 2.50
N LYS A 215 11.54 26.25 3.75
CA LYS A 215 12.87 25.72 4.10
C LYS A 215 12.99 24.22 3.77
N LYS A 216 11.95 23.44 3.98
CA LYS A 216 11.95 22.01 3.63
C LYS A 216 11.91 21.79 2.12
N PHE A 217 11.18 22.61 1.38
CA PHE A 217 11.15 22.56 -0.08
C PHE A 217 12.49 22.94 -0.71
N ASP A 218 13.23 23.90 -0.13
CA ASP A 218 14.57 24.26 -0.62
C ASP A 218 15.56 23.09 -0.58
N VAL A 219 15.41 22.17 0.40
CA VAL A 219 16.20 20.93 0.45
C VAL A 219 15.83 19.99 -0.72
N VAL A 220 14.58 19.99 -1.15
CA VAL A 220 14.10 19.18 -2.30
C VAL A 220 14.64 19.70 -3.62
N ARG A 221 14.81 21.02 -3.74
CA ARG A 221 15.16 21.71 -5.00
C ARG A 221 16.50 21.25 -5.59
N LYS A 222 17.51 20.99 -4.76
CA LYS A 222 18.85 20.60 -5.22
C LYS A 222 18.86 19.22 -5.90
N PRO A 223 18.43 18.14 -5.26
CA PRO A 223 18.38 16.82 -5.91
C PRO A 223 17.40 16.77 -7.09
N LEU A 224 16.30 17.54 -7.05
CA LEU A 224 15.40 17.67 -8.18
C LEU A 224 16.11 18.22 -9.42
N LYS A 225 16.84 19.36 -9.26
CA LYS A 225 17.60 19.97 -10.36
C LYS A 225 18.65 19.02 -10.94
N GLN A 226 19.36 18.30 -10.08
CA GLN A 226 20.35 17.31 -10.51
C GLN A 226 19.71 16.16 -11.28
N SER A 227 18.59 15.62 -10.80
CA SER A 227 17.85 14.56 -11.49
C SER A 227 17.36 14.99 -12.87
N LEU A 228 16.88 16.23 -13.03
CA LEU A 228 16.46 16.79 -14.32
C LEU A 228 17.63 16.89 -15.30
N ILE A 229 18.82 17.28 -14.83
CA ILE A 229 20.04 17.34 -15.67
C ILE A 229 20.38 15.92 -16.17
N PHE A 230 20.39 14.92 -15.30
CA PHE A 230 20.64 13.54 -15.72
C PHE A 230 19.60 13.02 -16.70
N TYR A 231 18.33 13.40 -16.52
CA TYR A 231 17.26 13.06 -17.47
C TYR A 231 17.54 13.67 -18.86
N SER A 232 17.92 14.95 -18.93
CA SER A 232 18.27 15.61 -20.21
C SER A 232 19.50 14.98 -20.83
N MET A 233 20.60 14.80 -20.08
CA MET A 233 21.82 14.12 -20.58
C MET A 233 21.51 12.75 -21.15
N ARG A 234 20.67 11.97 -20.51
CA ARG A 234 20.24 10.66 -21.00
C ARG A 234 19.48 10.79 -22.31
N SER A 235 18.43 11.62 -22.35
CA SER A 235 17.59 11.78 -23.54
C SER A 235 18.37 12.30 -24.74
N ASP A 236 19.15 13.33 -24.53
CA ASP A 236 19.90 13.99 -25.61
C ASP A 236 21.10 13.16 -26.07
N GLY A 237 21.75 12.44 -25.15
CA GLY A 237 22.82 11.52 -25.49
C GLY A 237 22.32 10.33 -26.31
N ILE A 238 21.17 9.75 -25.96
CA ILE A 238 20.55 8.69 -26.77
C ILE A 238 20.19 9.23 -28.16
N ASN A 239 19.56 10.42 -28.25
CA ASN A 239 19.26 11.05 -29.53
C ASN A 239 20.53 11.23 -30.38
N GLY A 240 21.61 11.75 -29.77
CA GLY A 240 22.88 11.95 -30.47
C GLY A 240 23.44 10.66 -31.05
N LEU A 241 23.46 9.57 -30.27
CA LEU A 241 23.93 8.26 -30.73
C LEU A 241 23.04 7.67 -31.85
N ILE A 242 21.72 7.84 -31.76
CA ILE A 242 20.77 7.40 -32.79
C ILE A 242 21.01 8.20 -34.09
N TYR A 243 21.19 9.52 -34.01
CA TYR A 243 21.48 10.33 -35.20
C TYR A 243 22.85 10.00 -35.81
N LEU A 244 23.86 9.65 -35.02
CA LEU A 244 25.14 9.15 -35.55
C LEU A 244 24.97 7.80 -36.28
N MET A 245 24.20 6.88 -35.74
CA MET A 245 23.85 5.64 -36.42
C MET A 245 23.09 5.90 -37.72
N TYR A 246 22.13 6.84 -37.71
CA TYR A 246 21.41 7.21 -38.93
C TYR A 246 22.30 7.86 -39.97
N ALA A 247 23.17 8.76 -39.58
CA ALA A 247 24.15 9.37 -40.50
C ALA A 247 25.07 8.33 -41.16
N PHE A 248 25.52 7.32 -40.38
CA PHE A 248 26.30 6.20 -40.91
C PHE A 248 25.51 5.44 -42.00
N ILE A 249 24.22 5.15 -41.73
CA ILE A 249 23.36 4.48 -42.73
C ILE A 249 23.21 5.33 -43.98
N LEU A 250 22.93 6.63 -43.87
CA LEU A 250 22.79 7.53 -45.01
C LEU A 250 24.07 7.63 -45.85
N ILE A 251 25.25 7.67 -45.22
CA ILE A 251 26.54 7.68 -45.89
C ILE A 251 26.70 6.37 -46.69
N ASN A 252 26.36 5.22 -46.12
CA ASN A 252 26.44 3.94 -46.78
C ASN A 252 25.48 3.85 -48.01
N LEU A 253 24.25 4.38 -47.86
CA LEU A 253 23.28 4.46 -48.94
C LEU A 253 23.75 5.41 -50.06
N PHE A 254 24.41 6.52 -49.73
CA PHE A 254 24.98 7.46 -50.70
C PHE A 254 26.05 6.78 -51.58
N PHE A 255 26.93 5.98 -51.00
CA PHE A 255 27.92 5.22 -51.81
C PHE A 255 27.27 4.16 -52.69
N ARG A 256 26.18 3.55 -52.24
CA ARG A 256 25.39 2.60 -53.05
C ARG A 256 24.64 3.29 -54.20
N MET A 257 24.11 4.48 -53.99
CA MET A 257 23.48 5.25 -55.04
C MET A 257 24.43 5.54 -56.23
N LYS A 258 25.73 5.79 -55.93
CA LYS A 258 26.77 5.95 -56.95
C LYS A 258 26.98 4.68 -57.77
N SER A 259 26.67 3.50 -57.26
CA SER A 259 26.74 2.22 -57.97
C SER A 259 25.48 1.85 -58.77
N GLY A 260 24.51 2.78 -58.89
CA GLY A 260 23.30 2.63 -59.72
C GLY A 260 22.17 1.82 -59.06
N THR A 261 22.23 1.61 -57.74
CA THR A 261 21.14 0.95 -57.02
C THR A 261 20.05 1.95 -56.58
N ASP A 262 18.76 1.54 -56.66
CA ASP A 262 17.65 2.33 -56.13
C ASP A 262 17.74 2.36 -54.59
N VAL A 263 17.92 3.57 -54.02
CA VAL A 263 18.09 3.77 -52.59
C VAL A 263 16.90 4.52 -51.96
N PHE A 264 15.96 4.99 -52.78
CA PHE A 264 14.85 5.82 -52.27
C PHE A 264 13.97 5.05 -51.28
N SER A 265 13.62 3.81 -51.56
CA SER A 265 12.83 2.96 -50.68
C SER A 265 13.49 2.73 -49.32
N TYR A 266 14.82 2.60 -49.30
CA TYR A 266 15.59 2.41 -48.08
C TYR A 266 15.64 3.69 -47.22
N ILE A 267 15.74 4.87 -47.83
CA ILE A 267 15.68 6.15 -47.11
C ILE A 267 14.33 6.30 -46.41
N VAL A 268 13.23 5.97 -47.10
CA VAL A 268 11.88 6.03 -46.52
C VAL A 268 11.74 5.03 -45.38
N PHE A 269 12.23 3.79 -45.55
CA PHE A 269 12.20 2.80 -44.48
C PHE A 269 12.94 3.29 -43.22
N TYR A 270 14.22 3.69 -43.40
CA TYR A 270 15.02 4.09 -42.25
C TYR A 270 14.51 5.34 -41.56
N SER A 271 14.04 6.36 -42.31
CA SER A 271 13.46 7.57 -41.70
C SER A 271 12.20 7.25 -40.87
N SER A 272 11.39 6.32 -41.32
CA SER A 272 10.17 5.91 -40.61
C SER A 272 10.48 5.09 -39.37
N ILE A 273 11.36 4.09 -39.46
CA ILE A 273 11.65 3.18 -38.33
C ILE A 273 12.50 3.85 -37.25
N PHE A 274 13.33 4.85 -37.61
CA PHE A 274 14.15 5.58 -36.65
C PHE A 274 13.34 6.32 -35.60
N SER A 275 12.20 6.87 -35.97
CA SER A 275 11.26 7.51 -35.03
C SER A 275 10.79 6.50 -33.97
N GLY A 276 10.42 5.30 -34.39
CA GLY A 276 9.99 4.23 -33.48
C GLY A 276 11.14 3.71 -32.61
N LEU A 277 12.31 3.44 -33.19
CA LEU A 277 13.49 3.00 -32.45
C LEU A 277 13.91 3.99 -31.36
N ASN A 278 13.79 5.29 -31.63
CA ASN A 278 14.07 6.33 -30.64
C ASN A 278 13.16 6.22 -29.40
N ILE A 279 11.87 5.97 -29.62
CA ILE A 279 10.90 5.79 -28.54
C ILE A 279 11.27 4.54 -27.72
N GLU A 280 11.50 3.41 -28.38
CA GLU A 280 11.77 2.13 -27.71
C GLU A 280 13.11 2.12 -26.95
N LEU A 281 14.16 2.69 -27.54
CA LEU A 281 15.46 2.78 -26.88
C LEU A 281 15.42 3.70 -25.64
N LYS A 282 14.59 4.74 -25.65
CA LYS A 282 14.33 5.56 -24.46
C LYS A 282 13.47 4.81 -23.44
N GLY A 283 12.53 4.00 -23.87
CA GLY A 283 11.67 3.16 -23.03
C GLY A 283 12.48 2.18 -22.17
N VAL A 284 13.60 1.64 -22.67
CA VAL A 284 14.49 0.77 -21.88
C VAL A 284 14.92 1.44 -20.58
N ALA A 285 15.13 2.75 -20.57
CA ALA A 285 15.45 3.46 -19.32
C ALA A 285 14.28 3.58 -18.37
N SER A 286 13.09 3.80 -18.90
CA SER A 286 11.85 3.81 -18.11
C SER A 286 11.67 2.47 -17.40
N LEU A 287 11.85 1.37 -18.13
CA LEU A 287 11.83 0.02 -17.56
C LEU A 287 12.81 -0.13 -16.37
N PHE A 288 14.05 0.35 -16.52
CA PHE A 288 15.04 0.33 -15.45
C PHE A 288 14.65 1.18 -14.25
N ILE A 289 14.07 2.35 -14.48
CA ILE A 289 13.61 3.25 -13.42
C ILE A 289 12.50 2.57 -12.62
N HIS A 290 11.46 2.07 -13.29
CA HIS A 290 10.34 1.39 -12.62
C HIS A 290 10.79 0.10 -11.93
N PHE A 291 11.72 -0.65 -12.52
CA PHE A 291 12.32 -1.81 -11.86
C PHE A 291 13.03 -1.44 -10.56
N ASN A 292 13.87 -0.39 -10.56
CA ASN A 292 14.59 0.05 -9.36
C ASN A 292 13.63 0.60 -8.29
N LYS A 293 12.64 1.39 -8.68
CA LYS A 293 11.60 1.90 -7.77
C LYS A 293 10.81 0.75 -7.16
N PHE A 294 10.35 -0.20 -7.98
CA PHE A 294 9.69 -1.42 -7.52
C PHE A 294 10.57 -2.19 -6.52
N LYS A 295 11.85 -2.42 -6.85
CA LYS A 295 12.80 -3.13 -5.98
C LYS A 295 12.99 -2.40 -4.65
N SER A 296 13.17 -1.08 -4.67
CA SER A 296 13.33 -0.25 -3.48
C SER A 296 12.07 -0.29 -2.61
N SER A 297 10.90 -0.05 -3.21
CA SER A 297 9.61 -0.06 -2.50
C SER A 297 9.31 -1.44 -1.91
N ASN A 298 9.58 -2.51 -2.65
CA ASN A 298 9.42 -3.88 -2.13
C ASN A 298 10.37 -4.15 -0.96
N SER A 299 11.63 -3.69 -1.03
CA SER A 299 12.57 -3.86 0.09
C SER A 299 12.13 -3.05 1.32
N GLN A 300 11.59 -1.85 1.14
CA GLN A 300 11.11 -1.01 2.25
C GLN A 300 9.90 -1.65 2.94
N ILE A 301 8.90 -2.10 2.17
CA ILE A 301 7.71 -2.71 2.75
C ILE A 301 7.99 -4.06 3.41
N GLU A 302 8.88 -4.88 2.83
CA GLU A 302 9.28 -6.15 3.44
C GLU A 302 10.10 -5.97 4.73
N LYS A 303 10.81 -4.86 4.90
CA LYS A 303 11.44 -4.49 6.18
C LYS A 303 10.41 -4.12 7.25
N ILE A 304 9.29 -3.54 6.85
CA ILE A 304 8.18 -3.19 7.74
C ILE A 304 7.40 -4.46 8.11
N ILE A 305 7.03 -5.25 7.10
CA ILE A 305 6.26 -6.48 7.25
C ILE A 305 7.23 -7.62 7.61
N ILE A 306 7.62 -7.69 8.86
CA ILE A 306 8.26 -8.90 9.40
C ILE A 306 7.11 -9.88 9.65
N GLU A 307 7.16 -11.05 9.04
CA GLU A 307 6.17 -12.10 9.28
C GLU A 307 6.26 -12.55 10.73
N ASP A 308 5.43 -11.97 11.58
CA ASP A 308 5.12 -12.57 12.87
C ASP A 308 4.26 -13.79 12.57
N LYS A 309 4.59 -14.93 13.14
CA LYS A 309 3.71 -16.11 13.04
C LYS A 309 2.34 -15.67 13.57
N LEU A 310 1.34 -15.70 12.72
CA LEU A 310 -0.07 -15.50 13.12
C LEU A 310 -0.29 -16.33 14.40
N GLN A 311 -0.51 -15.62 15.50
CA GLN A 311 -0.80 -16.28 16.76
C GLN A 311 -2.19 -16.90 16.62
N SER A 312 -2.23 -18.23 16.50
CA SER A 312 -3.51 -18.93 16.52
C SER A 312 -4.21 -18.64 17.86
N LYS A 313 -5.53 -18.50 17.81
CA LYS A 313 -6.31 -18.20 19.01
C LYS A 313 -6.43 -19.41 19.91
N ILE A 314 -6.42 -19.17 21.23
CA ILE A 314 -6.68 -20.17 22.24
C ILE A 314 -8.15 -20.62 22.11
N LYS A 315 -8.34 -21.93 22.00
CA LYS A 315 -9.67 -22.56 22.01
C LYS A 315 -9.73 -23.52 23.19
N ASN A 316 -10.87 -23.57 23.90
CA ASN A 316 -11.12 -24.47 25.01
C ASN A 316 -10.05 -24.33 26.13
N TRP A 317 -10.23 -23.36 26.99
CA TRP A 317 -9.38 -23.08 28.14
C TRP A 317 -10.21 -23.06 29.43
N ASN A 318 -9.57 -23.37 30.56
CA ASN A 318 -10.16 -23.23 31.89
C ASN A 318 -9.41 -22.18 32.73
N ASN A 319 -8.10 -22.11 32.56
CA ASN A 319 -7.25 -21.18 33.26
C ASN A 319 -6.19 -20.58 32.35
N ILE A 320 -5.96 -19.27 32.45
CA ILE A 320 -4.83 -18.56 31.82
C ILE A 320 -3.98 -17.94 32.91
N THR A 321 -2.71 -18.28 32.92
CA THR A 321 -1.78 -17.75 33.93
C THR A 321 -0.60 -17.04 33.27
N LEU A 322 -0.30 -15.83 33.76
CA LEU A 322 0.97 -15.16 33.48
C LEU A 322 1.86 -15.26 34.69
N LYS A 323 3.05 -15.88 34.52
CA LYS A 323 4.10 -15.90 35.52
C LYS A 323 4.86 -14.59 35.54
N GLU A 324 5.74 -14.41 36.51
CA GLU A 324 6.52 -13.18 36.67
C GLU A 324 7.07 -12.63 35.34
N ILE A 325 6.56 -11.47 34.91
CA ILE A 325 6.97 -10.77 33.69
C ILE A 325 7.58 -9.43 34.09
N GLU A 326 8.79 -9.17 33.62
CA GLU A 326 9.39 -7.84 33.61
C GLU A 326 9.38 -7.33 32.17
N PHE A 327 8.75 -6.20 31.94
CA PHE A 327 8.58 -5.64 30.59
C PHE A 327 9.12 -4.22 30.49
N LYS A 328 9.81 -3.94 29.37
CA LYS A 328 10.28 -2.61 28.96
C LYS A 328 9.80 -2.34 27.53
N TYR A 329 9.44 -1.10 27.24
CA TYR A 329 9.07 -0.70 25.87
C TYR A 329 10.29 -0.63 24.93
N ASN A 330 11.42 -0.10 25.44
CA ASN A 330 12.72 -0.05 24.77
C ASN A 330 13.82 -0.50 25.75
N ASP A 331 14.91 -1.05 25.24
CA ASP A 331 16.03 -1.53 26.07
C ASP A 331 16.70 -0.41 26.90
N GLU A 332 16.61 0.84 26.41
CA GLU A 332 17.14 2.04 27.07
C GLU A 332 16.20 2.61 28.16
N ASP A 333 14.95 2.12 28.24
CA ASP A 333 13.98 2.62 29.21
C ASP A 333 14.27 2.11 30.62
N ASN A 334 14.44 3.02 31.55
CA ASN A 334 14.55 2.69 32.99
C ASN A 334 13.20 2.29 33.62
N ASN A 335 12.11 2.36 32.86
CA ASN A 335 10.76 2.10 33.31
C ASN A 335 10.39 0.62 33.14
N ILE A 336 10.71 -0.19 34.15
CA ILE A 336 10.34 -1.63 34.19
C ILE A 336 8.94 -1.77 34.76
N ILE A 337 8.06 -2.46 34.03
CA ILE A 337 6.74 -2.88 34.53
C ILE A 337 6.86 -4.33 34.98
N LYS A 338 6.52 -4.59 36.24
CA LYS A 338 6.59 -5.93 36.82
C LYS A 338 5.17 -6.48 37.01
N ILE A 339 4.91 -7.62 36.46
CA ILE A 339 3.67 -8.36 36.63
C ILE A 339 4.00 -9.58 37.48
N SER A 340 3.53 -9.59 38.73
CA SER A 340 3.54 -10.79 39.55
C SER A 340 2.54 -11.81 38.99
N ASN A 341 2.51 -13.00 39.55
CA ASN A 341 1.64 -14.08 39.09
C ASN A 341 0.18 -13.63 38.94
N PHE A 342 -0.32 -13.62 37.70
CA PHE A 342 -1.69 -13.33 37.34
C PHE A 342 -2.40 -14.62 36.94
N SER A 343 -3.63 -14.84 37.41
CA SER A 343 -4.43 -16.01 37.07
C SER A 343 -5.87 -15.59 36.75
N LEU A 344 -6.36 -16.04 35.62
CA LEU A 344 -7.71 -15.84 35.12
C LEU A 344 -8.38 -17.20 34.93
N ASP A 345 -9.37 -17.51 35.74
CA ASP A 345 -10.20 -18.71 35.57
C ASP A 345 -11.43 -18.39 34.69
N LYS A 346 -12.00 -19.41 34.08
CA LYS A 346 -13.21 -19.25 33.27
C LYS A 346 -14.35 -18.71 34.15
N LYS A 347 -15.05 -17.66 33.66
CA LYS A 347 -16.10 -16.88 34.34
C LYS A 347 -15.60 -15.95 35.45
N ASP A 348 -14.31 -15.80 35.66
CA ASP A 348 -13.81 -14.76 36.54
C ASP A 348 -14.14 -13.35 36.02
N LYS A 349 -14.42 -12.48 36.97
CA LYS A 349 -14.49 -11.03 36.75
C LYS A 349 -13.43 -10.36 37.59
N ILE A 350 -12.38 -9.89 36.92
CA ILE A 350 -11.21 -9.32 37.57
C ILE A 350 -11.22 -7.81 37.42
N SER A 351 -11.07 -7.08 38.54
CA SER A 351 -10.79 -5.65 38.48
C SER A 351 -9.29 -5.38 38.59
N ILE A 352 -8.82 -4.41 37.82
CA ILE A 352 -7.45 -3.90 37.88
C ILE A 352 -7.53 -2.42 38.25
N ILE A 353 -6.92 -2.08 39.39
CA ILE A 353 -6.96 -0.74 39.96
C ILE A 353 -5.51 -0.22 40.09
N GLY A 354 -5.31 1.06 39.97
CA GLY A 354 -4.01 1.73 40.11
C GLY A 354 -3.99 3.09 39.44
N GLU A 355 -3.15 4.00 39.85
CA GLU A 355 -3.04 5.34 39.27
C GLU A 355 -2.71 5.33 37.79
N SER A 356 -2.95 6.45 37.10
CA SER A 356 -2.59 6.60 35.69
C SER A 356 -1.07 6.45 35.50
N GLY A 357 -0.63 5.80 34.43
CA GLY A 357 0.79 5.59 34.14
C GLY A 357 1.46 4.45 34.90
N GLN A 358 0.78 3.69 35.77
CA GLN A 358 1.36 2.59 36.54
C GLN A 358 1.57 1.29 35.74
N GLY A 359 1.03 1.17 34.51
CA GLY A 359 1.24 0.02 33.64
C GLY A 359 0.01 -0.86 33.39
N LYS A 360 -1.20 -0.41 33.76
CA LYS A 360 -2.46 -1.17 33.55
C LYS A 360 -2.69 -1.53 32.07
N SER A 361 -2.63 -0.57 31.19
CA SER A 361 -2.83 -0.80 29.74
C SER A 361 -1.69 -1.61 29.13
N THR A 362 -0.47 -1.52 29.68
CA THR A 362 0.65 -2.39 29.29
C THR A 362 0.40 -3.84 29.69
N PHE A 363 -0.12 -4.08 30.90
CA PHE A 363 -0.53 -5.41 31.32
C PHE A 363 -1.58 -5.99 30.36
N LEU A 364 -2.64 -5.21 30.04
CA LEU A 364 -3.66 -5.65 29.09
C LEU A 364 -3.04 -6.02 27.74
N SER A 365 -2.11 -5.21 27.27
CA SER A 365 -1.42 -5.45 25.99
C SER A 365 -0.55 -6.72 26.02
N LEU A 366 0.10 -7.02 27.15
CA LEU A 366 0.85 -8.27 27.35
C LEU A 366 -0.08 -9.47 27.46
N PHE A 367 -1.18 -9.35 28.19
CA PHE A 367 -2.20 -10.39 28.29
C PHE A 367 -2.82 -10.72 26.92
N CYS A 368 -3.10 -9.71 26.11
CA CYS A 368 -3.61 -9.87 24.75
C CYS A 368 -2.55 -10.35 23.74
N ARG A 369 -1.29 -10.47 24.18
CA ARG A 369 -0.13 -10.75 23.32
C ARG A 369 0.04 -9.73 22.16
N PHE A 370 -0.33 -8.49 22.41
CA PHE A 370 0.01 -7.37 21.51
C PHE A 370 1.52 -7.04 21.56
N TYR A 371 2.17 -7.41 22.65
CA TYR A 371 3.63 -7.46 22.82
C TYR A 371 4.08 -8.90 23.02
N ASN A 372 5.32 -9.19 22.64
CA ASN A 372 5.87 -10.52 22.81
C ASN A 372 6.05 -10.85 24.29
N VAL A 373 5.52 -11.99 24.70
CA VAL A 373 5.71 -12.61 26.02
C VAL A 373 6.32 -13.97 25.79
N GLU A 374 7.35 -14.32 26.58
CA GLU A 374 7.97 -15.64 26.55
C GLU A 374 6.91 -16.72 26.78
N ASP A 375 6.93 -17.78 25.97
CA ASP A 375 5.87 -18.80 26.01
C ASP A 375 5.83 -19.51 27.36
N GLU A 376 6.98 -19.68 28.04
CA GLU A 376 7.12 -20.28 29.35
C GLU A 376 6.45 -19.46 30.46
N LYS A 377 6.25 -18.16 30.22
CA LYS A 377 5.59 -17.24 31.16
C LYS A 377 4.11 -17.10 30.90
N TYR A 378 3.61 -17.58 29.74
CA TYR A 378 2.20 -17.50 29.36
C TYR A 378 1.60 -18.91 29.27
N LEU A 379 0.86 -19.32 30.30
CA LEU A 379 0.34 -20.67 30.42
C LEU A 379 -1.17 -20.72 30.21
N VAL A 380 -1.63 -21.76 29.53
CA VAL A 380 -3.04 -22.14 29.43
C VAL A 380 -3.21 -23.54 29.97
N ASP A 381 -4.03 -23.68 31.01
CA ASP A 381 -4.22 -24.93 31.74
C ASP A 381 -2.88 -25.55 32.19
N GLY A 382 -1.97 -24.68 32.66
CA GLY A 382 -0.62 -25.05 33.14
C GLY A 382 0.41 -25.34 32.04
N ARG A 383 0.07 -25.25 30.76
CA ARG A 383 0.98 -25.54 29.64
C ARG A 383 1.40 -24.25 28.92
N PRO A 384 2.70 -24.09 28.62
CA PRO A 384 3.19 -22.98 27.83
C PRO A 384 2.51 -22.89 26.45
N THR A 385 2.21 -21.68 26.01
CA THR A 385 1.58 -21.49 24.70
C THR A 385 2.04 -20.20 24.03
N SER A 386 2.19 -20.25 22.70
CA SER A 386 2.37 -19.05 21.85
C SER A 386 1.05 -18.46 21.33
N LYS A 387 -0.09 -19.08 21.68
CA LYS A 387 -1.40 -18.64 21.17
C LYS A 387 -1.90 -17.41 21.93
N ALA A 388 -2.62 -16.56 21.23
CA ALA A 388 -3.31 -15.39 21.82
C ALA A 388 -4.72 -15.74 22.29
N PRO A 389 -5.25 -15.10 23.35
CA PRO A 389 -6.64 -15.31 23.78
C PRO A 389 -7.63 -14.74 22.75
N ASP A 390 -8.80 -15.35 22.67
CA ASP A 390 -9.92 -14.83 21.84
C ASP A 390 -10.75 -13.86 22.68
N ILE A 391 -10.53 -12.57 22.47
CA ILE A 391 -11.03 -11.48 23.29
C ILE A 391 -11.94 -10.50 22.54
N ALA A 392 -12.81 -9.83 23.28
CA ALA A 392 -13.40 -8.54 22.92
C ALA A 392 -12.70 -7.44 23.74
N TYR A 393 -11.84 -6.64 23.09
CA TYR A 393 -11.13 -5.54 23.73
C TYR A 393 -11.89 -4.23 23.54
N ILE A 394 -12.36 -3.63 24.61
CA ILE A 394 -13.07 -2.34 24.65
C ILE A 394 -12.10 -1.34 25.25
N SER A 395 -11.44 -0.57 24.37
CA SER A 395 -10.42 0.41 24.74
C SER A 395 -11.01 1.66 25.38
N GLN A 396 -10.20 2.37 26.13
CA GLN A 396 -10.53 3.68 26.71
C GLN A 396 -10.86 4.70 25.61
N GLU A 397 -10.08 4.71 24.53
CA GLU A 397 -10.40 5.49 23.32
C GLU A 397 -11.45 4.74 22.51
N SER A 398 -12.67 5.29 22.52
CA SER A 398 -13.81 4.68 21.83
C SER A 398 -13.86 5.09 20.35
N ASP A 399 -12.82 4.73 19.59
CA ASP A 399 -12.73 5.04 18.17
C ASP A 399 -13.76 4.26 17.35
N LEU A 400 -14.45 4.99 16.47
CA LEU A 400 -15.36 4.46 15.48
C LEU A 400 -14.78 4.67 14.08
N LEU A 401 -15.07 3.74 13.20
CA LEU A 401 -14.71 3.84 11.80
C LEU A 401 -15.64 4.86 11.11
N ASP A 402 -15.15 5.53 10.07
CA ASP A 402 -15.99 6.44 9.25
C ASP A 402 -16.95 5.62 8.37
N LEU A 403 -17.90 5.02 9.03
CA LEU A 403 -18.94 4.14 8.48
C LEU A 403 -20.28 4.55 9.14
N THR A 404 -21.36 3.88 8.78
CA THR A 404 -22.65 4.05 9.45
C THR A 404 -22.62 3.49 10.89
N ILE A 405 -23.56 3.91 11.74
CA ILE A 405 -23.71 3.37 13.08
C ILE A 405 -23.90 1.85 13.03
N LYS A 406 -24.73 1.36 12.11
CA LYS A 406 -24.99 -0.07 11.91
C LYS A 406 -23.73 -0.83 11.52
N GLU A 407 -22.97 -0.33 10.56
CA GLU A 407 -21.73 -0.97 10.12
C GLU A 407 -20.69 -1.00 11.25
N ASN A 408 -20.58 0.06 12.05
CA ASN A 408 -19.72 0.11 13.23
C ASN A 408 -20.10 -0.92 14.29
N LEU A 409 -21.40 -1.16 14.51
CA LEU A 409 -21.87 -2.16 15.45
C LEU A 409 -21.68 -3.59 14.94
N CYS A 410 -21.99 -3.82 13.67
CA CYS A 410 -22.00 -5.16 13.10
C CYS A 410 -20.64 -5.67 12.67
N LEU A 411 -19.74 -4.79 12.19
CA LEU A 411 -18.43 -5.15 11.61
C LEU A 411 -18.51 -6.34 10.64
N GLY A 412 -19.49 -6.30 9.73
CA GLY A 412 -19.73 -7.33 8.72
C GLY A 412 -20.55 -8.55 9.17
N LYS A 413 -20.92 -8.65 10.44
CA LYS A 413 -21.86 -9.69 10.91
C LYS A 413 -23.28 -9.36 10.45
N LYS A 414 -24.06 -10.38 10.09
CA LYS A 414 -25.48 -10.25 9.75
C LYS A 414 -26.30 -10.22 11.05
N ILE A 415 -26.62 -9.03 11.54
CA ILE A 415 -27.43 -8.81 12.75
C ILE A 415 -28.68 -8.04 12.32
N SER A 416 -29.88 -8.50 12.75
CA SER A 416 -31.13 -7.83 12.43
C SER A 416 -31.26 -6.49 13.17
N ASN A 417 -32.00 -5.54 12.59
CA ASN A 417 -32.24 -4.24 13.23
C ASN A 417 -32.99 -4.39 14.57
N GLU A 418 -33.84 -5.41 14.70
CA GLU A 418 -34.56 -5.70 15.94
C GLU A 418 -33.60 -6.02 17.08
N VAL A 419 -32.60 -6.87 16.81
CA VAL A 419 -31.57 -7.23 17.79
C VAL A 419 -30.73 -5.99 18.14
N LEU A 420 -30.32 -5.20 17.14
CA LEU A 420 -29.57 -3.96 17.39
C LEU A 420 -30.37 -2.98 18.25
N ASN A 421 -31.65 -2.77 17.94
CA ASN A 421 -32.51 -1.87 18.70
C ASN A 421 -32.65 -2.31 20.16
N HIS A 422 -32.70 -3.61 20.44
CA HIS A 422 -32.73 -4.11 21.82
C HIS A 422 -31.50 -3.65 22.64
N TYR A 423 -30.29 -3.82 22.07
CA TYR A 423 -29.06 -3.37 22.71
C TYR A 423 -29.00 -1.85 22.84
N LEU A 424 -29.53 -1.10 21.89
CA LEU A 424 -29.53 0.34 21.88
C LEU A 424 -30.49 0.92 22.93
N ILE A 425 -31.66 0.29 23.13
CA ILE A 425 -32.60 0.62 24.21
C ILE A 425 -31.93 0.42 25.58
N ASP A 426 -31.34 -0.76 25.79
CA ASP A 426 -30.62 -1.05 27.04
C ASP A 426 -29.48 -0.03 27.30
N ALA A 427 -28.82 0.44 26.23
CA ALA A 427 -27.80 1.48 26.33
C ALA A 427 -28.33 2.91 26.45
N GLY A 428 -29.64 3.10 26.33
CA GLY A 428 -30.27 4.42 26.31
C GLY A 428 -29.77 5.29 25.15
N LEU A 429 -29.64 4.70 23.97
CA LEU A 429 -29.26 5.34 22.71
C LEU A 429 -30.43 5.41 21.73
N ASP A 430 -31.53 4.75 22.01
CA ASP A 430 -32.70 4.61 21.16
C ASP A 430 -33.35 5.97 20.80
N GLU A 431 -33.62 6.84 21.78
CA GLU A 431 -34.17 8.17 21.53
C GLU A 431 -33.25 8.99 20.63
N TRP A 432 -31.94 8.93 20.89
CA TRP A 432 -30.96 9.65 20.07
C TRP A 432 -30.91 9.11 18.64
N ILE A 433 -30.89 7.80 18.45
CA ILE A 433 -30.86 7.19 17.10
C ILE A 433 -32.15 7.50 16.34
N ASN A 434 -33.30 7.46 17.02
CA ASN A 434 -34.61 7.82 16.44
C ASN A 434 -34.69 9.30 16.06
N SER A 435 -33.92 10.17 16.69
CA SER A 435 -33.85 11.60 16.35
C SER A 435 -32.96 11.87 15.10
N LEU A 436 -32.18 10.89 14.62
CA LEU A 436 -31.33 11.03 13.44
C LEU A 436 -32.17 10.80 12.18
N GLU A 437 -31.98 11.64 11.15
CA GLU A 437 -32.69 11.55 9.87
C GLU A 437 -32.59 10.15 9.22
N ASN A 438 -31.39 9.55 9.27
CA ASN A 438 -31.11 8.23 8.69
C ASN A 438 -30.99 7.12 9.75
N GLY A 439 -31.36 7.37 11.00
CA GLY A 439 -31.31 6.39 12.08
C GLY A 439 -29.97 5.64 12.16
N LEU A 440 -30.02 4.29 12.09
CA LEU A 440 -28.84 3.42 12.10
C LEU A 440 -27.91 3.57 10.89
N ASP A 441 -28.41 4.09 9.78
CA ASP A 441 -27.64 4.30 8.56
C ASP A 441 -26.94 5.67 8.53
N THR A 442 -26.96 6.41 9.64
CA THR A 442 -26.24 7.67 9.81
C THR A 442 -24.74 7.45 9.89
N TYR A 443 -23.96 8.15 9.05
CA TYR A 443 -22.49 8.17 9.09
C TYR A 443 -21.98 8.94 10.30
N VAL A 444 -21.04 8.31 11.03
CA VAL A 444 -20.49 8.87 12.28
C VAL A 444 -19.36 9.88 12.07
N GLY A 445 -18.76 9.90 10.85
CA GLY A 445 -17.60 10.71 10.51
C GLY A 445 -16.29 10.14 11.04
N GLU A 446 -15.17 10.73 10.64
CA GLU A 446 -13.83 10.28 11.03
C GLU A 446 -13.72 10.23 12.55
N LYS A 447 -13.30 9.05 13.09
CA LYS A 447 -13.24 8.78 14.54
C LYS A 447 -14.52 9.11 15.31
N GLY A 448 -15.67 9.12 14.62
CA GLY A 448 -16.97 9.45 15.24
C GLY A 448 -17.09 10.91 15.69
N ILE A 449 -16.48 11.86 14.99
CA ILE A 449 -16.44 13.29 15.37
C ILE A 449 -17.84 13.91 15.59
N LYS A 450 -18.86 13.34 14.96
CA LYS A 450 -20.25 13.80 15.08
C LYS A 450 -20.96 13.35 16.36
N LEU A 451 -20.33 12.48 17.16
CA LEU A 451 -20.92 11.88 18.36
C LEU A 451 -20.30 12.46 19.64
N SER A 452 -21.08 12.50 20.70
CA SER A 452 -20.56 12.80 22.05
C SER A 452 -19.66 11.63 22.54
N ALA A 453 -18.77 11.94 23.50
CA ALA A 453 -17.90 10.91 24.08
C ALA A 453 -18.70 9.74 24.68
N GLY A 454 -19.82 10.05 25.36
CA GLY A 454 -20.70 9.05 25.96
C GLY A 454 -21.44 8.19 24.93
N GLN A 455 -21.83 8.74 23.77
CA GLN A 455 -22.44 7.99 22.69
C GLN A 455 -21.42 7.03 22.08
N LYS A 456 -20.21 7.51 21.78
CA LYS A 456 -19.11 6.67 21.26
C LYS A 456 -18.83 5.48 22.19
N GLN A 457 -18.71 5.74 23.48
CA GLN A 457 -18.36 4.73 24.46
C GLN A 457 -19.44 3.66 24.58
N ARG A 458 -20.73 4.06 24.64
CA ARG A 458 -21.85 3.11 24.67
C ARG A 458 -21.92 2.28 23.38
N LEU A 459 -21.73 2.88 22.20
CA LEU A 459 -21.66 2.15 20.94
C LEU A 459 -20.48 1.16 20.91
N ASN A 460 -19.32 1.55 21.44
CA ASN A 460 -18.14 0.68 21.52
C ASN A 460 -18.39 -0.53 22.43
N ILE A 461 -19.07 -0.34 23.55
CA ILE A 461 -19.46 -1.44 24.46
C ILE A 461 -20.44 -2.39 23.77
N ILE A 462 -21.50 -1.87 23.11
CA ILE A 462 -22.44 -2.71 22.35
C ILE A 462 -21.69 -3.49 21.27
N ARG A 463 -20.82 -2.84 20.50
CA ARG A 463 -19.97 -3.50 19.49
C ARG A 463 -19.17 -4.65 20.09
N GLY A 464 -18.55 -4.43 21.25
CA GLY A 464 -17.82 -5.48 21.98
C GLY A 464 -18.72 -6.66 22.38
N ILE A 465 -19.91 -6.39 22.91
CA ILE A 465 -20.88 -7.44 23.32
C ILE A 465 -21.36 -8.24 22.09
N LEU A 466 -21.68 -7.58 20.98
CA LEU A 466 -22.09 -8.22 19.73
C LEU A 466 -21.03 -9.13 19.10
N LEU A 467 -19.76 -8.98 19.47
CA LEU A 467 -18.70 -9.92 19.05
C LEU A 467 -18.87 -11.31 19.65
N ASP A 468 -19.55 -11.43 20.80
CA ASP A 468 -19.82 -12.67 21.54
C ASP A 468 -18.56 -13.52 21.75
N ARG A 469 -17.61 -12.96 22.53
CA ARG A 469 -16.36 -13.66 22.89
C ARG A 469 -16.47 -14.29 24.28
N GLU A 470 -15.51 -15.16 24.59
CA GLU A 470 -15.45 -15.76 25.94
C GLU A 470 -14.80 -14.81 26.96
N ILE A 471 -13.84 -13.97 26.53
CA ILE A 471 -13.12 -13.02 27.37
C ILE A 471 -13.41 -11.60 26.92
N TYR A 472 -13.79 -10.74 27.86
CA TYR A 472 -13.99 -9.31 27.64
C TYR A 472 -12.96 -8.52 28.43
N ILE A 473 -12.31 -7.59 27.76
CA ILE A 473 -11.39 -6.63 28.38
C ILE A 473 -12.02 -5.25 28.23
N LEU A 474 -12.21 -4.57 29.34
CA LEU A 474 -12.77 -3.23 29.40
C LEU A 474 -11.74 -2.30 30.06
N ASP A 475 -11.17 -1.40 29.27
CA ASP A 475 -10.19 -0.43 29.72
C ASP A 475 -10.89 0.90 29.99
N GLU A 476 -11.13 1.23 31.27
CA GLU A 476 -11.84 2.41 31.77
C GLU A 476 -13.18 2.68 31.04
N PRO A 477 -14.13 1.73 31.04
CA PRO A 477 -15.35 1.81 30.22
C PRO A 477 -16.31 2.94 30.60
N THR A 478 -16.04 3.68 31.67
CA THR A 478 -16.89 4.78 32.16
C THR A 478 -16.13 6.08 32.43
N SER A 479 -14.90 6.23 31.94
CA SER A 479 -14.00 7.34 32.28
C SER A 479 -14.55 8.74 31.95
N ASN A 480 -15.32 8.87 30.87
CA ASN A 480 -15.80 10.17 30.37
C ASN A 480 -17.33 10.30 30.44
N LEU A 481 -17.96 9.64 31.43
CA LEU A 481 -19.42 9.58 31.53
C LEU A 481 -19.95 10.28 32.77
N ASP A 482 -21.14 10.85 32.63
CA ASP A 482 -21.98 11.28 33.72
C ASP A 482 -22.55 10.09 34.54
N SER A 483 -22.98 10.33 35.74
CA SER A 483 -23.47 9.31 36.67
C SER A 483 -24.66 8.49 36.13
N LEU A 484 -25.53 9.09 35.32
CA LEU A 484 -26.68 8.39 34.72
C LEU A 484 -26.20 7.41 33.62
N SER A 485 -25.28 7.84 32.78
CA SER A 485 -24.68 7.00 31.73
C SER A 485 -23.84 5.88 32.33
N GLU A 486 -23.14 6.11 33.44
CA GLU A 486 -22.41 5.10 34.20
C GLU A 486 -23.34 3.97 34.69
N ILE A 487 -24.52 4.32 35.25
CA ILE A 487 -25.50 3.33 35.69
C ILE A 487 -26.02 2.49 34.52
N LYS A 488 -26.28 3.10 33.35
CA LYS A 488 -26.71 2.36 32.17
C LYS A 488 -25.64 1.34 31.72
N ILE A 489 -24.37 1.76 31.68
CA ILE A 489 -23.27 0.83 31.35
C ILE A 489 -23.16 -0.29 32.38
N TYR A 490 -23.23 0.02 33.68
CA TYR A 490 -23.21 -1.00 34.72
C TYR A 490 -24.30 -2.06 34.49
N ASN A 491 -25.54 -1.62 34.20
CA ASN A 491 -26.66 -2.52 33.92
C ASN A 491 -26.41 -3.40 32.68
N ILE A 492 -25.87 -2.84 31.59
CA ILE A 492 -25.53 -3.57 30.38
C ILE A 492 -24.47 -4.63 30.69
N LEU A 493 -23.36 -4.26 31.35
CA LEU A 493 -22.30 -5.19 31.66
C LEU A 493 -22.80 -6.31 32.58
N ASN A 494 -23.61 -5.98 33.58
CA ASN A 494 -24.16 -6.98 34.47
C ASN A 494 -25.17 -7.92 33.78
N LYS A 495 -25.96 -7.40 32.83
CA LYS A 495 -26.95 -8.17 32.06
C LYS A 495 -26.25 -9.13 31.06
N TYR A 496 -25.36 -8.59 30.22
CA TYR A 496 -24.81 -9.33 29.08
C TYR A 496 -23.50 -10.08 29.36
N LEU A 497 -22.76 -9.66 30.39
CA LEU A 497 -21.50 -10.30 30.74
C LEU A 497 -21.58 -11.14 32.02
N LYS A 498 -22.80 -11.48 32.50
CA LYS A 498 -23.01 -12.23 33.74
C LYS A 498 -22.22 -13.54 33.77
N ASP A 499 -22.26 -14.31 32.69
CA ASP A 499 -21.61 -15.62 32.56
C ASP A 499 -20.33 -15.60 31.75
N LYS A 500 -19.79 -14.41 31.45
CA LYS A 500 -18.55 -14.21 30.68
C LYS A 500 -17.37 -13.94 31.60
N THR A 501 -16.18 -14.21 31.08
CA THR A 501 -14.93 -13.86 31.76
C THR A 501 -14.57 -12.40 31.44
N CYS A 502 -14.27 -11.60 32.45
CA CYS A 502 -14.02 -10.17 32.27
C CYS A 502 -12.75 -9.71 32.98
N ILE A 503 -12.00 -8.83 32.35
CA ILE A 503 -10.93 -8.03 32.97
C ILE A 503 -11.34 -6.57 32.83
N ILE A 504 -11.54 -5.87 33.92
CA ILE A 504 -12.05 -4.49 33.96
C ILE A 504 -11.01 -3.61 34.64
N VAL A 505 -10.42 -2.72 33.87
CA VAL A 505 -9.60 -1.62 34.42
C VAL A 505 -10.55 -0.49 34.80
N THR A 506 -10.60 -0.13 36.07
CA THR A 506 -11.51 0.92 36.53
C THR A 506 -11.08 1.52 37.86
N HIS A 507 -11.44 2.80 38.06
CA HIS A 507 -11.37 3.50 39.33
C HIS A 507 -12.76 3.66 39.98
N ARG A 508 -13.81 3.18 39.31
CA ARG A 508 -15.20 3.35 39.76
C ARG A 508 -15.63 2.24 40.69
N PRO A 509 -16.07 2.55 41.95
CA PRO A 509 -16.44 1.52 42.91
C PRO A 509 -17.52 0.55 42.44
N LYS A 510 -18.56 1.04 41.76
CA LYS A 510 -19.65 0.20 41.23
C LYS A 510 -19.20 -0.89 40.29
N LEU A 511 -18.19 -0.61 39.44
CA LEU A 511 -17.65 -1.61 38.52
C LEU A 511 -16.74 -2.63 39.23
N THR A 512 -16.12 -2.26 40.33
CA THR A 512 -15.34 -3.18 41.14
C THR A 512 -16.23 -4.17 41.91
N GLU A 513 -17.46 -3.76 42.28
CA GLU A 513 -18.42 -4.63 42.99
C GLU A 513 -18.86 -5.86 42.18
N ILE A 514 -18.87 -5.77 40.84
CA ILE A 514 -19.19 -6.95 40.01
C ILE A 514 -18.01 -7.92 39.84
N CYS A 515 -16.83 -7.58 40.34
CA CYS A 515 -15.62 -8.39 40.20
C CYS A 515 -15.42 -9.27 41.43
N ASN A 516 -15.00 -10.53 41.17
CA ASN A 516 -14.71 -11.53 42.23
C ASN A 516 -13.23 -11.62 42.61
N LYS A 517 -12.35 -11.00 41.81
CA LYS A 517 -10.90 -10.93 42.07
C LYS A 517 -10.41 -9.50 41.81
N HIS A 518 -9.45 -9.05 42.63
CA HIS A 518 -8.91 -7.69 42.51
C HIS A 518 -7.39 -7.71 42.42
N TYR A 519 -6.84 -6.94 41.46
CA TYR A 519 -5.42 -6.70 41.30
C TYR A 519 -5.14 -5.20 41.38
N TYR A 520 -4.01 -4.86 41.99
CA TYR A 520 -3.60 -3.47 42.17
C TYR A 520 -2.25 -3.23 41.53
N PHE A 521 -2.12 -2.12 40.86
CA PHE A 521 -0.84 -1.60 40.41
C PHE A 521 -0.36 -0.53 41.38
N ASP A 522 0.80 -0.76 41.97
CA ASP A 522 1.55 0.21 42.76
C ASP A 522 3.03 0.19 42.33
N LYS A 523 3.63 1.39 42.16
CA LYS A 523 5.02 1.57 41.73
C LYS A 523 5.40 0.66 40.54
N LYS A 524 4.54 0.58 39.54
CA LYS A 524 4.68 -0.26 38.33
C LYS A 524 4.74 -1.76 38.60
N THR A 525 4.34 -2.21 39.78
CA THR A 525 4.25 -3.62 40.14
C THR A 525 2.79 -4.01 40.34
N MET A 526 2.37 -5.10 39.67
CA MET A 526 1.05 -5.68 39.83
C MET A 526 1.02 -6.66 40.98
N MET A 527 0.06 -6.50 41.88
CA MET A 527 -0.12 -7.37 43.07
C MET A 527 -1.58 -7.81 43.15
N LYS A 528 -1.82 -9.03 43.64
CA LYS A 528 -3.17 -9.53 43.97
C LYS A 528 -3.51 -9.06 45.37
N LYS A 529 -4.75 -8.58 45.56
CA LYS A 529 -5.29 -8.28 46.90
C LYS A 529 -5.88 -9.49 47.55
#